data_d729fa39fe2e01056bca7336db09bbbd
#
_entry.id   d729fa39fe2e01056bca7336db09bbbd
#
_cell.length_a   1.000
_cell.length_b   1.000
_cell.length_c   1.000
_cell.angle_alpha   90.00
_cell.angle_beta   90.00
_cell.angle_gamma   90.00
#
_symmetry.space_group_name_H-M   'P 1'
#
loop_
_entity.id
_entity.type
_entity.pdbx_description
1 polymer ?
#
loop_
_entity_poly.entity_id
_entity_poly.type
_entity_poly.pdbx_seq_one_letter_code
_entity_poly.pdbx_strand_id
1 'polypeptide(L)'
;YSDIDLMIISESIEKDAADIQKVITNLWDGGIEASHTVRELPDIQKYLSTDLHAFTQFFETRFISGDADLYNRWDNALHNSIDDNSKKILITNFVEDVRQRHEKYGDSPKMLEPNVKMSAGGLRDFQSIEWMMMISNKPLLNSQHELTQAEIFINHLKKNNLTTAAECKRLLESYKLVLSIRHLLHTTTKSKTDRFEFSGQTKLAAMFGYEETDLMSFMKNYFAAANIIFRVSHSIIKKFKVEFVNPVPDSFSYDLDEDFYIKNKVIFLK
;
A
#
# COMPACT_ATOMS: atom_id res chain seq x y z
N TYR A 1 7.22 1.92 17.02
CA TYR A 1 6.81 3.34 16.92
C TYR A 1 5.77 3.59 15.81
N SER A 2 4.89 2.63 15.57
CA SER A 2 3.69 2.81 14.76
C SER A 2 2.49 2.88 15.70
N ASP A 3 1.54 3.78 15.44
CA ASP A 3 0.27 3.79 16.15
C ASP A 3 -0.49 2.51 15.82
N ILE A 4 -1.34 2.08 16.74
CA ILE A 4 -2.35 1.08 16.46
C ILE A 4 -3.55 1.83 15.89
N ASP A 5 -3.91 1.52 14.64
CA ASP A 5 -5.11 2.07 14.02
C ASP A 5 -6.27 1.12 14.32
N LEU A 6 -7.23 1.58 15.12
CA LEU A 6 -8.42 0.83 15.52
C LEU A 6 -9.64 1.37 14.78
N MET A 7 -10.39 0.49 14.13
CA MET A 7 -11.70 0.82 13.58
C MET A 7 -12.79 0.09 14.39
N ILE A 8 -13.72 0.86 14.93
CA ILE A 8 -14.91 0.35 15.61
C ILE A 8 -16.08 0.48 14.63
N ILE A 9 -16.74 -0.63 14.32
CA ILE A 9 -17.92 -0.65 13.48
C ILE A 9 -19.14 -0.77 14.40
N SER A 10 -20.13 0.12 14.23
CA SER A 10 -21.38 0.16 14.98
C SER A 10 -22.58 0.18 14.04
N GLU A 11 -23.71 -0.36 14.45
CA GLU A 11 -24.97 -0.19 13.74
C GLU A 11 -25.58 1.20 13.97
N SER A 12 -25.29 1.81 15.12
CA SER A 12 -25.72 3.17 15.48
C SER A 12 -24.76 3.77 16.48
N ILE A 13 -23.90 4.68 16.00
CA ILE A 13 -22.93 5.40 16.84
C ILE A 13 -23.64 6.12 17.99
N GLU A 14 -24.81 6.69 17.75
CA GLU A 14 -25.57 7.42 18.77
C GLU A 14 -26.00 6.50 19.91
N LYS A 15 -26.46 5.28 19.61
CA LYS A 15 -26.88 4.31 20.64
C LYS A 15 -25.71 3.71 21.38
N ASP A 16 -24.62 3.45 20.69
CA ASP A 16 -23.45 2.73 21.21
C ASP A 16 -22.39 3.68 21.80
N ALA A 17 -22.64 5.00 21.81
CA ALA A 17 -21.66 6.02 22.20
C ALA A 17 -21.00 5.76 23.56
N ALA A 18 -21.78 5.33 24.56
CA ALA A 18 -21.27 5.07 25.91
C ALA A 18 -20.33 3.85 25.95
N ASP A 19 -20.66 2.77 25.22
CA ASP A 19 -19.84 1.57 25.16
C ASP A 19 -18.59 1.81 24.32
N ILE A 20 -18.70 2.55 23.23
CA ILE A 20 -17.54 2.98 22.41
C ILE A 20 -16.56 3.78 23.26
N GLN A 21 -17.06 4.78 24.00
CA GLN A 21 -16.23 5.59 24.89
C GLN A 21 -15.55 4.73 25.97
N LYS A 22 -16.25 3.77 26.53
CA LYS A 22 -15.69 2.85 27.52
C LYS A 22 -14.56 1.99 26.95
N VAL A 23 -14.72 1.47 25.71
CA VAL A 23 -13.67 0.70 25.04
C VAL A 23 -12.43 1.55 24.85
N ILE A 24 -12.59 2.77 24.34
CA ILE A 24 -11.46 3.71 24.09
C ILE A 24 -10.75 4.07 25.40
N THR A 25 -11.51 4.41 26.44
CA THR A 25 -10.95 4.73 27.75
C THR A 25 -10.18 3.55 28.34
N ASN A 26 -10.71 2.33 28.26
CA ASN A 26 -10.02 1.14 28.78
C ASN A 26 -8.71 0.86 28.02
N LEU A 27 -8.64 1.13 26.71
CA LEU A 27 -7.39 1.01 25.94
C LEU A 27 -6.35 2.01 26.43
N TRP A 28 -6.72 3.27 26.61
CA TRP A 28 -5.82 4.32 27.12
C TRP A 28 -5.37 4.05 28.55
N ASP A 29 -6.27 3.66 29.43
CA ASP A 29 -5.94 3.29 30.82
C ASP A 29 -5.04 2.07 30.89
N GLY A 30 -5.14 1.16 29.91
CA GLY A 30 -4.23 0.04 29.70
C GLY A 30 -2.88 0.41 29.08
N GLY A 31 -2.62 1.69 28.81
CA GLY A 31 -1.37 2.19 28.21
C GLY A 31 -1.25 1.91 26.72
N ILE A 32 -2.35 1.61 26.03
CA ILE A 32 -2.39 1.36 24.59
C ILE A 32 -2.70 2.68 23.87
N GLU A 33 -1.68 3.27 23.25
CA GLU A 33 -1.85 4.43 22.36
C GLU A 33 -2.41 3.95 21.01
N ALA A 34 -3.72 4.06 20.83
CA ALA A 34 -4.39 3.75 19.59
C ALA A 34 -5.04 4.98 18.97
N SER A 35 -4.78 5.21 17.70
CA SER A 35 -5.65 6.05 16.87
C SER A 35 -6.94 5.28 16.60
N HIS A 36 -8.09 5.91 16.76
CA HIS A 36 -9.35 5.20 16.55
C HIS A 36 -10.28 5.95 15.61
N THR A 37 -11.07 5.20 14.86
CA THR A 37 -12.18 5.70 14.08
C THR A 37 -13.42 4.88 14.37
N VAL A 38 -14.59 5.52 14.36
CA VAL A 38 -15.87 4.85 14.50
C VAL A 38 -16.62 4.98 13.19
N ARG A 39 -17.22 3.90 12.73
CA ARG A 39 -17.86 3.81 11.41
C ARG A 39 -19.21 3.11 11.48
N GLU A 40 -20.13 3.55 10.65
CA GLU A 40 -21.38 2.88 10.32
C GLU A 40 -21.36 2.40 8.86
N LEU A 41 -22.19 1.41 8.51
CA LEU A 41 -22.29 0.89 7.14
C LEU A 41 -22.44 1.99 6.05
N PRO A 42 -23.24 3.07 6.24
CA PRO A 42 -23.35 4.14 5.25
C PRO A 42 -22.07 4.94 5.00
N ASP A 43 -21.10 4.91 5.93
CA ASP A 43 -19.83 5.60 5.78
C ASP A 43 -19.02 5.07 4.59
N ILE A 44 -19.20 3.81 4.21
CA ILE A 44 -18.53 3.22 3.05
C ILE A 44 -18.77 4.07 1.79
N GLN A 45 -20.03 4.37 1.48
CA GLN A 45 -20.39 5.18 0.31
C GLN A 45 -19.92 6.63 0.43
N LYS A 46 -19.98 7.19 1.63
CA LYS A 46 -19.51 8.55 1.89
C LYS A 46 -18.02 8.70 1.59
N TYR A 47 -17.18 7.82 2.12
CA TYR A 47 -15.73 7.92 1.98
C TYR A 47 -15.21 7.46 0.61
N LEU A 48 -15.92 6.59 -0.09
CA LEU A 48 -15.59 6.19 -1.45
C LEU A 48 -15.43 7.39 -2.41
N SER A 49 -16.21 8.44 -2.22
CA SER A 49 -16.20 9.62 -3.09
C SER A 49 -15.49 10.84 -2.52
N THR A 50 -15.19 10.87 -1.20
CA THR A 50 -14.72 12.08 -0.53
C THR A 50 -13.28 11.99 0.00
N ASP A 51 -12.82 10.81 0.41
CA ASP A 51 -11.51 10.64 1.05
C ASP A 51 -10.88 9.29 0.70
N LEU A 52 -9.94 9.32 -0.25
CA LEU A 52 -9.21 8.15 -0.71
C LEU A 52 -8.47 7.43 0.42
N HIS A 53 -7.82 8.18 1.32
CA HIS A 53 -7.01 7.59 2.39
C HIS A 53 -7.88 6.97 3.50
N ALA A 54 -8.98 7.60 3.84
CA ALA A 54 -9.97 7.00 4.75
C ALA A 54 -10.58 5.73 4.14
N PHE A 55 -10.83 5.74 2.82
CA PHE A 55 -11.36 4.59 2.13
C PHE A 55 -10.37 3.41 2.09
N THR A 56 -9.05 3.68 1.92
CA THR A 56 -8.03 2.61 1.93
C THR A 56 -7.94 1.88 3.27
N GLN A 57 -8.22 2.56 4.39
CA GLN A 57 -8.24 1.93 5.71
C GLN A 57 -9.27 0.78 5.78
N PHE A 58 -10.36 0.86 5.01
CA PHE A 58 -11.40 -0.18 4.99
C PHE A 58 -10.89 -1.51 4.42
N PHE A 59 -9.95 -1.48 3.49
CA PHE A 59 -9.32 -2.69 2.92
C PHE A 59 -8.26 -3.32 3.83
N GLU A 60 -7.66 -2.53 4.71
CA GLU A 60 -6.61 -3.01 5.61
C GLU A 60 -7.14 -3.53 6.95
N THR A 61 -8.46 -3.66 7.08
CA THR A 61 -9.07 -4.14 8.33
C THR A 61 -8.96 -5.65 8.49
N ARG A 62 -8.84 -6.08 9.74
CA ARG A 62 -9.03 -7.45 10.15
C ARG A 62 -9.94 -7.51 11.38
N PHE A 63 -10.80 -8.50 11.43
CA PHE A 63 -11.63 -8.73 12.61
C PHE A 63 -10.78 -9.06 13.82
N ILE A 64 -11.02 -8.37 14.93
CA ILE A 64 -10.33 -8.61 16.20
C ILE A 64 -11.31 -9.22 17.21
N SER A 65 -12.44 -8.55 17.43
CA SER A 65 -13.44 -8.97 18.42
C SER A 65 -14.77 -8.25 18.16
N GLY A 66 -15.86 -8.80 18.66
CA GLY A 66 -17.20 -8.23 18.57
C GLY A 66 -18.15 -9.11 17.77
N ASP A 67 -19.12 -8.47 17.12
CA ASP A 67 -20.11 -9.15 16.29
C ASP A 67 -19.52 -9.47 14.91
N ALA A 68 -19.30 -10.77 14.65
CA ALA A 68 -18.76 -11.26 13.38
C ALA A 68 -19.74 -11.05 12.22
N ASP A 69 -21.06 -11.08 12.47
CA ASP A 69 -22.07 -10.86 11.44
C ASP A 69 -22.08 -9.40 10.98
N LEU A 70 -21.91 -8.45 11.91
CA LEU A 70 -21.75 -7.04 11.57
C LEU A 70 -20.49 -6.80 10.75
N TYR A 71 -19.36 -7.43 11.13
CA TYR A 71 -18.13 -7.34 10.35
C TYR A 71 -18.30 -7.93 8.95
N ASN A 72 -18.94 -9.08 8.81
CA ASN A 72 -19.22 -9.69 7.51
C ASN A 72 -20.14 -8.83 6.64
N ARG A 73 -21.14 -8.17 7.26
CA ARG A 73 -22.00 -7.20 6.55
C ARG A 73 -21.22 -5.98 6.08
N TRP A 74 -20.28 -5.47 6.89
CA TRP A 74 -19.36 -4.40 6.52
C TRP A 74 -18.50 -4.78 5.32
N ASP A 75 -17.82 -5.92 5.38
CA ASP A 75 -16.96 -6.42 4.33
C ASP A 75 -17.72 -6.61 3.01
N ASN A 76 -18.89 -7.25 3.06
CA ASN A 76 -19.76 -7.41 1.90
C ASN A 76 -20.24 -6.05 1.33
N ALA A 77 -20.62 -5.11 2.19
CA ALA A 77 -21.04 -3.78 1.77
C ALA A 77 -19.88 -3.02 1.08
N LEU A 78 -18.66 -3.10 1.62
CA LEU A 78 -17.47 -2.52 1.03
C LEU A 78 -17.23 -3.05 -0.39
N HIS A 79 -17.25 -4.38 -0.56
CA HIS A 79 -17.02 -4.99 -1.86
C HIS A 79 -18.13 -4.70 -2.88
N ASN A 80 -19.38 -4.64 -2.42
CA ASN A 80 -20.52 -4.32 -3.28
C ASN A 80 -20.61 -2.82 -3.63
N SER A 81 -19.94 -1.95 -2.87
CA SER A 81 -19.90 -0.52 -3.14
C SER A 81 -19.02 -0.14 -4.34
N ILE A 82 -18.14 -1.04 -4.77
CA ILE A 82 -17.15 -0.76 -5.81
C ILE A 82 -17.67 -1.27 -7.15
N ASP A 83 -18.44 -0.43 -7.82
CA ASP A 83 -18.84 -0.60 -9.22
C ASP A 83 -17.75 -0.12 -10.19
N ASP A 84 -17.96 -0.28 -11.50
CA ASP A 84 -16.96 0.09 -12.51
C ASP A 84 -16.69 1.60 -12.55
N ASN A 85 -17.67 2.43 -12.23
CA ASN A 85 -17.49 3.87 -12.14
C ASN A 85 -16.65 4.25 -10.91
N SER A 86 -16.92 3.64 -9.77
CA SER A 86 -16.15 3.80 -8.54
C SER A 86 -14.70 3.34 -8.72
N LYS A 87 -14.47 2.21 -9.39
CA LYS A 87 -13.11 1.74 -9.76
C LYS A 87 -12.36 2.80 -10.55
N LYS A 88 -12.99 3.34 -11.60
CA LYS A 88 -12.37 4.38 -12.42
C LYS A 88 -11.99 5.62 -11.61
N ILE A 89 -12.89 6.09 -10.74
CA ILE A 89 -12.64 7.25 -9.86
C ILE A 89 -11.49 6.96 -8.90
N LEU A 90 -11.54 5.83 -8.19
CA LEU A 90 -10.53 5.47 -7.21
C LEU A 90 -9.15 5.29 -7.85
N ILE A 91 -9.06 4.57 -8.97
CA ILE A 91 -7.79 4.39 -9.71
C ILE A 91 -7.25 5.74 -10.19
N THR A 92 -8.12 6.64 -10.70
CA THR A 92 -7.71 8.00 -11.11
C THR A 92 -7.12 8.77 -9.92
N ASN A 93 -7.79 8.73 -8.77
CA ASN A 93 -7.35 9.40 -7.55
C ASN A 93 -6.00 8.82 -7.05
N PHE A 94 -5.80 7.51 -7.11
CA PHE A 94 -4.51 6.90 -6.77
C PHE A 94 -3.37 7.33 -7.71
N VAL A 95 -3.64 7.40 -9.00
CA VAL A 95 -2.63 7.88 -9.97
C VAL A 95 -2.21 9.31 -9.65
N GLU A 96 -3.17 10.16 -9.29
CA GLU A 96 -2.91 11.55 -8.91
C GLU A 96 -2.21 11.65 -7.54
N ASP A 97 -2.62 10.86 -6.54
CA ASP A 97 -1.95 10.79 -5.24
C ASP A 97 -0.46 10.41 -5.38
N VAL A 98 -0.16 9.38 -6.19
CA VAL A 98 1.23 8.97 -6.45
C VAL A 98 2.03 10.11 -7.08
N ARG A 99 1.46 10.83 -8.06
CA ARG A 99 2.11 11.98 -8.71
C ARG A 99 2.41 13.08 -7.70
N GLN A 100 1.41 13.55 -6.94
CA GLN A 100 1.55 14.62 -5.95
C GLN A 100 2.52 14.25 -4.84
N ARG A 101 2.50 13.00 -4.41
CA ARG A 101 3.40 12.48 -3.40
C ARG A 101 4.86 12.50 -3.88
N HIS A 102 5.13 12.06 -5.10
CA HIS A 102 6.47 12.11 -5.68
C HIS A 102 6.95 13.56 -5.86
N GLU A 103 6.09 14.48 -6.29
CA GLU A 103 6.44 15.91 -6.37
C GLU A 103 6.81 16.50 -5.01
N LYS A 104 6.11 16.07 -3.94
CA LYS A 104 6.34 16.58 -2.58
C LYS A 104 7.56 15.96 -1.90
N TYR A 105 7.77 14.66 -2.06
CA TYR A 105 8.77 13.90 -1.29
C TYR A 105 9.96 13.43 -2.11
N GLY A 106 9.97 13.69 -3.42
CA GLY A 106 11.01 13.32 -4.36
C GLY A 106 10.56 12.28 -5.37
N ASP A 107 10.80 12.60 -6.63
CA ASP A 107 10.39 11.85 -7.83
C ASP A 107 11.42 10.82 -8.32
N SER A 108 12.55 10.72 -7.62
CA SER A 108 13.65 9.80 -7.96
C SER A 108 13.91 8.78 -6.86
N PRO A 109 14.04 7.49 -7.19
CA PRO A 109 14.44 6.46 -6.23
C PRO A 109 15.92 6.57 -5.81
N LYS A 110 16.67 7.53 -6.36
CA LYS A 110 18.11 7.74 -6.10
C LYS A 110 18.39 9.00 -5.29
N MET A 111 17.45 9.45 -4.48
CA MET A 111 17.67 10.59 -3.57
C MET A 111 18.67 10.25 -2.48
N LEU A 112 19.57 11.17 -2.16
CA LEU A 112 20.63 10.97 -1.15
C LEU A 112 20.05 10.80 0.26
N GLU A 113 19.02 11.56 0.61
CA GLU A 113 18.28 11.46 1.88
C GLU A 113 16.79 11.23 1.61
N PRO A 114 16.40 10.01 1.20
CA PRO A 114 15.02 9.73 0.81
C PRO A 114 14.09 9.66 2.01
N ASN A 115 12.81 9.92 1.79
CA ASN A 115 11.78 9.46 2.69
C ASN A 115 11.43 8.01 2.32
N VAL A 116 11.84 7.04 3.14
CA VAL A 116 11.71 5.60 2.85
C VAL A 116 10.26 5.12 2.69
N LYS A 117 9.30 5.92 3.15
CA LYS A 117 7.88 5.64 3.00
C LYS A 117 7.29 6.35 1.78
N MET A 118 7.58 7.65 1.61
CA MET A 118 6.80 8.55 0.74
C MET A 118 7.50 8.90 -0.59
N SER A 119 8.84 8.85 -0.68
CA SER A 119 9.55 9.14 -1.93
C SER A 119 9.31 8.07 -2.99
N ALA A 120 9.62 8.39 -4.25
CA ALA A 120 9.58 7.42 -5.34
C ALA A 120 10.43 6.17 -5.02
N GLY A 121 9.83 4.99 -5.14
CA GLY A 121 10.43 3.72 -4.72
C GLY A 121 10.34 3.44 -3.22
N GLY A 122 9.63 4.25 -2.45
CA GLY A 122 9.33 4.00 -1.03
C GLY A 122 8.19 3.01 -0.83
N LEU A 123 7.91 2.68 0.44
CA LEU A 123 6.89 1.70 0.82
C LEU A 123 5.48 2.07 0.33
N ARG A 124 5.17 3.37 0.21
CA ARG A 124 3.86 3.83 -0.25
C ARG A 124 3.61 3.52 -1.73
N ASP A 125 4.66 3.40 -2.56
CA ASP A 125 4.51 2.96 -3.94
C ASP A 125 4.03 1.50 -4.01
N PHE A 126 4.59 0.64 -3.16
CA PHE A 126 4.14 -0.74 -3.03
C PHE A 126 2.69 -0.81 -2.54
N GLN A 127 2.34 -0.08 -1.47
CA GLN A 127 0.98 -0.02 -0.94
C GLN A 127 -0.04 0.53 -1.96
N SER A 128 0.35 1.54 -2.75
CA SER A 128 -0.55 2.11 -3.77
C SER A 128 -0.97 1.07 -4.81
N ILE A 129 -0.06 0.23 -5.29
CA ILE A 129 -0.42 -0.83 -6.24
C ILE A 129 -1.18 -1.98 -5.57
N GLU A 130 -0.93 -2.25 -4.29
CA GLU A 130 -1.70 -3.21 -3.50
C GLU A 130 -3.17 -2.76 -3.39
N TRP A 131 -3.43 -1.50 -3.02
CA TRP A 131 -4.78 -0.93 -2.96
C TRP A 131 -5.48 -0.91 -4.32
N MET A 132 -4.78 -0.53 -5.40
CA MET A 132 -5.33 -0.58 -6.75
C MET A 132 -5.76 -2.00 -7.14
N MET A 133 -4.98 -3.02 -6.74
CA MET A 133 -5.33 -4.42 -6.94
C MET A 133 -6.59 -4.81 -6.17
N MET A 134 -6.69 -4.41 -4.90
CA MET A 134 -7.87 -4.70 -4.06
C MET A 134 -9.14 -4.08 -4.63
N ILE A 135 -9.04 -2.88 -5.21
CA ILE A 135 -10.16 -2.19 -5.86
C ILE A 135 -10.56 -2.87 -7.16
N SER A 136 -9.59 -3.30 -7.96
CA SER A 136 -9.85 -3.87 -9.29
C SER A 136 -10.32 -5.32 -9.27
N ASN A 137 -9.81 -6.11 -8.33
CA ASN A 137 -10.11 -7.53 -8.18
C ASN A 137 -10.71 -7.77 -6.80
N LYS A 138 -11.76 -8.61 -6.73
CA LYS A 138 -12.32 -9.04 -5.44
C LYS A 138 -11.24 -9.61 -4.52
N PRO A 139 -11.43 -9.49 -3.20
CA PRO A 139 -10.36 -9.32 -2.23
C PRO A 139 -9.29 -10.40 -2.22
N LEU A 140 -8.07 -9.92 -1.96
CA LEU A 140 -6.92 -10.70 -1.51
C LEU A 140 -7.11 -11.28 -0.10
N LEU A 141 -8.25 -11.03 0.51
CA LEU A 141 -8.60 -11.52 1.84
C LEU A 141 -8.81 -13.02 1.77
N ASN A 142 -7.76 -13.77 2.03
CA ASN A 142 -7.90 -15.18 2.35
C ASN A 142 -6.88 -15.63 3.37
N SER A 143 -7.39 -15.97 4.51
CA SER A 143 -7.29 -17.22 5.30
C SER A 143 -6.02 -18.09 5.18
N GLN A 144 -4.97 -17.66 4.51
CA GLN A 144 -3.66 -18.29 4.67
C GLN A 144 -2.93 -17.58 5.82
N HIS A 145 -3.23 -18.02 7.04
CA HIS A 145 -2.65 -17.50 8.28
C HIS A 145 -1.11 -17.55 8.35
N GLU A 146 -0.46 -18.18 7.37
CA GLU A 146 0.99 -18.35 7.31
C GLU A 146 1.72 -17.29 6.48
N LEU A 147 0.99 -16.55 5.63
CA LEU A 147 1.61 -15.56 4.73
C LEU A 147 1.36 -14.13 5.23
N THR A 148 2.36 -13.28 5.05
CA THR A 148 2.19 -11.85 5.25
C THR A 148 1.32 -11.24 4.14
N GLN A 149 0.68 -10.09 4.40
CA GLN A 149 -0.11 -9.36 3.41
C GLN A 149 0.68 -9.09 2.13
N ALA A 150 1.96 -8.70 2.25
CA ALA A 150 2.84 -8.48 1.11
C ALA A 150 3.05 -9.76 0.28
N GLU A 151 3.20 -10.92 0.91
CA GLU A 151 3.36 -12.21 0.22
C GLU A 151 2.08 -12.62 -0.50
N ILE A 152 0.92 -12.41 0.11
CA ILE A 152 -0.39 -12.62 -0.52
C ILE A 152 -0.52 -11.74 -1.77
N PHE A 153 -0.19 -10.46 -1.65
CA PHE A 153 -0.22 -9.51 -2.75
C PHE A 153 0.73 -9.92 -3.90
N ILE A 154 1.97 -10.29 -3.60
CA ILE A 154 2.95 -10.76 -4.59
C ILE A 154 2.47 -12.02 -5.32
N ASN A 155 1.86 -12.97 -4.61
CA ASN A 155 1.27 -14.16 -5.24
C ASN A 155 0.13 -13.79 -6.19
N HIS A 156 -0.65 -12.76 -5.86
CA HIS A 156 -1.70 -12.24 -6.72
C HIS A 156 -1.16 -11.56 -7.98
N LEU A 157 -0.10 -10.76 -7.87
CA LEU A 157 0.58 -10.17 -9.03
C LEU A 157 1.05 -11.26 -10.00
N LYS A 158 1.63 -12.33 -9.47
CA LYS A 158 2.09 -13.48 -10.25
C LYS A 158 0.92 -14.22 -10.93
N LYS A 159 -0.15 -14.50 -10.19
CA LYS A 159 -1.34 -15.21 -10.68
C LYS A 159 -2.04 -14.47 -11.84
N ASN A 160 -2.05 -13.13 -11.77
CA ASN A 160 -2.68 -12.27 -12.77
C ASN A 160 -1.71 -11.81 -13.88
N ASN A 161 -0.52 -12.37 -13.97
CA ASN A 161 0.51 -12.03 -14.96
C ASN A 161 0.80 -10.52 -15.07
N LEU A 162 0.68 -9.79 -13.96
CA LEU A 162 0.93 -8.34 -13.92
C LEU A 162 2.42 -8.02 -13.97
N THR A 163 3.25 -8.97 -13.55
CA THR A 163 4.70 -8.91 -13.64
C THR A 163 5.30 -10.31 -13.63
N THR A 164 6.58 -10.46 -13.98
CA THR A 164 7.23 -11.76 -14.05
C THR A 164 7.48 -12.36 -12.65
N ALA A 165 7.63 -13.69 -12.58
CA ALA A 165 7.95 -14.36 -11.31
C ALA A 165 9.29 -13.87 -10.71
N ALA A 166 10.27 -13.54 -11.56
CA ALA A 166 11.56 -12.99 -11.12
C ALA A 166 11.41 -11.59 -10.55
N GLU A 167 10.57 -10.75 -11.14
CA GLU A 167 10.27 -9.41 -10.61
C GLU A 167 9.45 -9.48 -9.34
N CYS A 168 8.48 -10.39 -9.23
CA CYS A 168 7.76 -10.65 -7.99
C CYS A 168 8.70 -10.94 -6.82
N LYS A 169 9.67 -11.84 -7.01
CA LYS A 169 10.67 -12.17 -5.99
C LYS A 169 11.48 -10.94 -5.60
N ARG A 170 12.02 -10.22 -6.58
CA ARG A 170 12.81 -9.01 -6.34
C ARG A 170 12.01 -7.90 -5.65
N LEU A 171 10.75 -7.73 -6.03
CA LEU A 171 9.85 -6.74 -5.42
C LEU A 171 9.63 -7.05 -3.93
N LEU A 172 9.37 -8.32 -3.58
CA LEU A 172 9.20 -8.73 -2.19
C LEU A 172 10.47 -8.53 -1.36
N GLU A 173 11.62 -8.93 -1.90
CA GLU A 173 12.93 -8.73 -1.24
C GLU A 173 13.22 -7.24 -1.04
N SER A 174 12.93 -6.41 -2.05
CA SER A 174 13.10 -4.96 -1.98
C SER A 174 12.17 -4.32 -0.95
N TYR A 175 10.90 -4.71 -0.93
CA TYR A 175 9.94 -4.26 0.07
C TYR A 175 10.39 -4.63 1.49
N LYS A 176 10.82 -5.89 1.72
CA LYS A 176 11.31 -6.35 3.02
C LYS A 176 12.55 -5.55 3.47
N LEU A 177 13.48 -5.24 2.56
CA LEU A 177 14.65 -4.44 2.87
C LEU A 177 14.27 -3.01 3.29
N VAL A 178 13.45 -2.32 2.50
CA VAL A 178 13.03 -0.94 2.79
C VAL A 178 12.21 -0.87 4.07
N LEU A 179 11.36 -1.87 4.32
CA LEU A 179 10.59 -1.98 5.57
C LEU A 179 11.51 -2.19 6.78
N SER A 180 12.53 -3.04 6.67
CA SER A 180 13.52 -3.27 7.73
C SER A 180 14.32 -2.00 8.02
N ILE A 181 14.74 -1.26 6.99
CA ILE A 181 15.41 0.04 7.15
C ILE A 181 14.48 1.01 7.92
N ARG A 182 13.20 1.09 7.57
CA ARG A 182 12.24 1.94 8.26
C ARG A 182 12.09 1.56 9.74
N HIS A 183 11.95 0.28 10.05
CA HIS A 183 11.83 -0.19 11.44
C HIS A 183 13.08 0.15 12.27
N LEU A 184 14.26 -0.10 11.72
CA LEU A 184 15.51 0.23 12.38
C LEU A 184 15.69 1.76 12.52
N LEU A 185 15.29 2.54 11.52
CA LEU A 185 15.30 3.99 11.60
C LEU A 185 14.44 4.49 12.77
N HIS A 186 13.19 4.02 12.89
CA HIS A 186 12.31 4.36 14.00
C HIS A 186 12.87 3.93 15.36
N THR A 187 13.46 2.74 15.43
CA THR A 187 14.03 2.21 16.67
C THR A 187 15.27 2.98 17.12
N THR A 188 16.15 3.34 16.17
CA THR A 188 17.39 4.07 16.48
C THR A 188 17.17 5.53 16.79
N THR A 189 16.22 6.17 16.13
CA THR A 189 15.89 7.57 16.38
C THR A 189 14.86 7.77 17.51
N LYS A 190 14.23 6.68 17.96
CA LYS A 190 13.10 6.70 18.91
C LYS A 190 11.99 7.67 18.48
N SER A 191 11.78 7.81 17.18
CA SER A 191 10.80 8.73 16.58
C SER A 191 10.16 8.12 15.33
N LYS A 192 9.04 8.69 14.89
CA LYS A 192 8.32 8.25 13.68
C LYS A 192 8.90 8.87 12.39
N THR A 193 10.20 9.21 12.35
CA THR A 193 10.81 9.79 11.16
C THR A 193 11.00 8.74 10.08
N ASP A 194 10.54 9.05 8.86
CA ASP A 194 10.75 8.24 7.67
C ASP A 194 11.85 8.83 6.76
N ARG A 195 12.48 9.95 7.17
CA ARG A 195 13.59 10.57 6.44
C ARG A 195 14.90 9.85 6.77
N PHE A 196 15.52 9.28 5.75
CA PHE A 196 16.75 8.52 5.85
C PHE A 196 17.96 9.41 5.66
N GLU A 197 18.25 10.23 6.67
CA GLU A 197 19.35 11.19 6.70
C GLU A 197 20.71 10.52 6.75
N PHE A 198 21.78 11.22 6.35
CA PHE A 198 23.15 10.69 6.35
C PHE A 198 23.58 10.11 7.71
N SER A 199 23.25 10.79 8.79
CA SER A 199 23.55 10.31 10.15
C SER A 199 22.90 8.96 10.48
N GLY A 200 21.69 8.73 9.95
CA GLY A 200 20.98 7.45 10.05
C GLY A 200 21.58 6.36 9.14
N GLN A 201 22.03 6.73 7.96
CA GLN A 201 22.59 5.79 6.97
C GLN A 201 23.81 5.05 7.51
N THR A 202 24.75 5.77 8.13
CA THR A 202 25.96 5.15 8.74
C THR A 202 25.58 4.19 9.86
N LYS A 203 24.68 4.60 10.75
CA LYS A 203 24.24 3.75 11.86
C LYS A 203 23.56 2.47 11.38
N LEU A 204 22.66 2.62 10.40
CA LEU A 204 21.94 1.46 9.87
C LEU A 204 22.86 0.54 9.06
N ALA A 205 23.80 1.09 8.28
CA ALA A 205 24.79 0.27 7.57
C ALA A 205 25.53 -0.68 8.52
N ALA A 206 25.99 -0.19 9.67
CA ALA A 206 26.63 -1.03 10.68
C ALA A 206 25.68 -2.11 11.24
N MET A 207 24.40 -1.80 11.45
CA MET A 207 23.39 -2.78 11.91
C MET A 207 23.08 -3.86 10.86
N PHE A 208 23.26 -3.56 9.57
CA PHE A 208 23.18 -4.52 8.47
C PHE A 208 24.50 -5.28 8.21
N GLY A 209 25.54 -5.05 9.04
CA GLY A 209 26.83 -5.75 8.96
C GLY A 209 27.82 -5.14 7.97
N TYR A 210 27.59 -3.91 7.49
CA TYR A 210 28.55 -3.18 6.66
C TYR A 210 29.57 -2.45 7.53
N GLU A 211 30.84 -2.46 7.11
CA GLU A 211 31.87 -1.65 7.74
C GLU A 211 31.65 -0.15 7.45
N GLU A 212 32.19 0.72 8.28
CA GLU A 212 32.03 2.18 8.13
C GLU A 212 32.55 2.68 6.76
N THR A 213 33.58 2.03 6.23
CA THR A 213 34.14 2.32 4.91
C THR A 213 33.27 1.84 3.75
N ASP A 214 32.27 1.00 4.01
CA ASP A 214 31.42 0.37 2.98
C ASP A 214 29.98 0.89 2.95
N LEU A 215 29.77 2.12 3.46
CA LEU A 215 28.47 2.81 3.40
C LEU A 215 27.93 2.88 1.97
N MET A 216 28.81 3.05 1.00
CA MET A 216 28.42 3.15 -0.42
C MET A 216 27.76 1.87 -0.93
N SER A 217 28.24 0.70 -0.54
CA SER A 217 27.65 -0.61 -0.90
C SER A 217 26.28 -0.78 -0.28
N PHE A 218 26.10 -0.38 0.99
CA PHE A 218 24.81 -0.38 1.65
C PHE A 218 23.80 0.51 0.92
N MET A 219 24.18 1.77 0.61
CA MET A 219 23.31 2.70 -0.11
C MET A 219 23.02 2.25 -1.53
N LYS A 220 23.97 1.62 -2.21
CA LYS A 220 23.76 1.00 -3.52
C LYS A 220 22.68 -0.08 -3.46
N ASN A 221 22.66 -0.92 -2.42
CA ASN A 221 21.63 -1.93 -2.22
C ASN A 221 20.26 -1.29 -1.94
N TYR A 222 20.22 -0.23 -1.11
CA TYR A 222 19.00 0.55 -0.90
C TYR A 222 18.46 1.13 -2.21
N PHE A 223 19.30 1.81 -2.99
CA PHE A 223 18.87 2.40 -4.26
C PHE A 223 18.42 1.35 -5.29
N ALA A 224 19.05 0.19 -5.30
CA ALA A 224 18.62 -0.92 -6.15
C ALA A 224 17.21 -1.40 -5.74
N ALA A 225 16.96 -1.56 -4.44
CA ALA A 225 15.64 -1.94 -3.93
C ALA A 225 14.58 -0.87 -4.23
N ALA A 226 14.85 0.40 -3.93
CA ALA A 226 13.94 1.50 -4.24
C ALA A 226 13.63 1.59 -5.74
N ASN A 227 14.62 1.38 -6.61
CA ASN A 227 14.42 1.38 -8.05
C ASN A 227 13.54 0.20 -8.53
N ILE A 228 13.65 -0.96 -7.92
CA ILE A 228 12.77 -2.10 -8.23
C ILE A 228 11.34 -1.79 -7.84
N ILE A 229 11.09 -1.29 -6.61
CA ILE A 229 9.75 -0.88 -6.16
C ILE A 229 9.19 0.16 -7.12
N PHE A 230 9.94 1.24 -7.42
CA PHE A 230 9.51 2.30 -8.33
C PHE A 230 9.12 1.77 -9.71
N ARG A 231 10.02 1.00 -10.34
CA ARG A 231 9.83 0.52 -11.71
C ARG A 231 8.62 -0.42 -11.82
N VAL A 232 8.50 -1.37 -10.90
CA VAL A 232 7.39 -2.34 -10.91
C VAL A 232 6.06 -1.63 -10.61
N SER A 233 6.03 -0.78 -9.58
CA SER A 233 4.84 0.00 -9.26
C SER A 233 4.40 0.89 -10.42
N HIS A 234 5.33 1.59 -11.05
CA HIS A 234 5.04 2.45 -12.19
C HIS A 234 4.49 1.66 -13.39
N SER A 235 5.03 0.46 -13.65
CA SER A 235 4.52 -0.43 -14.71
C SER A 235 3.10 -0.88 -14.43
N ILE A 236 2.80 -1.29 -13.20
CA ILE A 236 1.45 -1.73 -12.79
C ILE A 236 0.47 -0.56 -12.84
N ILE A 237 0.84 0.61 -12.32
CA ILE A 237 0.01 1.83 -12.37
C ILE A 237 -0.34 2.19 -13.82
N LYS A 238 0.61 2.07 -14.76
CA LYS A 238 0.34 2.29 -16.19
C LYS A 238 -0.69 1.30 -16.73
N LYS A 239 -0.61 0.02 -16.36
CA LYS A 239 -1.60 -1.00 -16.76
C LYS A 239 -2.99 -0.62 -16.25
N PHE A 240 -3.12 -0.31 -14.97
CA PHE A 240 -4.40 0.13 -14.38
C PHE A 240 -4.95 1.39 -15.04
N LYS A 241 -4.09 2.36 -15.34
CA LYS A 241 -4.49 3.59 -16.04
C LYS A 241 -5.09 3.29 -17.42
N VAL A 242 -4.48 2.37 -18.17
CA VAL A 242 -5.00 1.96 -19.49
C VAL A 242 -6.29 1.17 -19.36
N GLU A 243 -6.40 0.30 -18.36
CA GLU A 243 -7.56 -0.57 -18.18
C GLU A 243 -8.79 0.19 -17.65
N PHE A 244 -8.63 1.03 -16.63
CA PHE A 244 -9.74 1.63 -15.90
C PHE A 244 -9.97 3.12 -16.19
N VAL A 245 -8.91 3.90 -16.44
CA VAL A 245 -9.02 5.35 -16.60
C VAL A 245 -9.22 5.75 -18.06
N ASN A 246 -8.40 5.20 -18.95
CA ASN A 246 -8.44 5.46 -20.38
C ASN A 246 -8.57 4.15 -21.16
N PRO A 247 -9.69 3.44 -21.02
CA PRO A 247 -9.88 2.19 -21.74
C PRO A 247 -9.89 2.47 -23.25
N VAL A 248 -8.97 1.83 -23.96
CA VAL A 248 -8.90 1.90 -25.41
C VAL A 248 -9.64 0.69 -25.94
N PRO A 249 -10.54 0.85 -26.93
CA PRO A 249 -11.15 -0.28 -27.60
C PRO A 249 -10.09 -1.27 -28.11
N ASP A 250 -10.39 -2.56 -28.05
CA ASP A 250 -9.43 -3.59 -28.48
C ASP A 250 -9.03 -3.46 -29.94
N SER A 251 -9.87 -2.79 -30.77
CA SER A 251 -9.57 -2.41 -32.14
C SER A 251 -8.31 -1.53 -32.30
N PHE A 252 -7.84 -0.89 -31.24
CA PHE A 252 -6.60 -0.09 -31.23
C PHE A 252 -5.43 -0.80 -30.56
N SER A 253 -5.58 -2.08 -30.21
CA SER A 253 -4.47 -2.91 -29.78
C SER A 253 -3.96 -3.71 -30.99
N TYR A 254 -2.64 -3.86 -31.10
CA TYR A 254 -2.02 -4.70 -32.11
C TYR A 254 -0.81 -5.42 -31.55
N ASP A 255 -0.61 -6.63 -32.03
CA ASP A 255 0.53 -7.44 -31.65
C ASP A 255 1.81 -6.84 -32.25
N LEU A 256 2.83 -6.69 -31.41
CA LEU A 256 4.15 -6.28 -31.86
C LEU A 256 4.99 -7.49 -32.33
N ASP A 257 4.92 -8.57 -31.54
CA ASP A 257 5.53 -9.86 -31.81
C ASP A 257 4.84 -10.98 -31.03
N GLU A 258 5.49 -12.16 -30.86
CA GLU A 258 4.95 -13.30 -30.12
C GLU A 258 4.75 -13.02 -28.63
N ASP A 259 5.60 -12.15 -28.05
CA ASP A 259 5.65 -11.88 -26.62
C ASP A 259 4.98 -10.55 -26.24
N PHE A 260 4.86 -9.61 -27.18
CA PHE A 260 4.42 -8.25 -26.87
C PHE A 260 3.23 -7.80 -27.72
N TYR A 261 2.37 -6.99 -27.10
CA TYR A 261 1.33 -6.23 -27.79
C TYR A 261 1.35 -4.77 -27.38
N ILE A 262 0.85 -3.89 -28.26
CA ILE A 262 0.71 -2.46 -27.98
C ILE A 262 -0.76 -2.14 -27.76
N LYS A 263 -1.07 -1.46 -26.67
CA LYS A 263 -2.37 -0.86 -26.40
C LYS A 263 -2.16 0.56 -25.88
N ASN A 264 -2.83 1.54 -26.49
CA ASN A 264 -2.70 2.97 -26.13
C ASN A 264 -1.23 3.46 -26.10
N LYS A 265 -0.44 3.11 -27.11
CA LYS A 265 0.99 3.46 -27.21
C LYS A 265 1.86 2.95 -26.04
N VAL A 266 1.37 1.99 -25.29
CA VAL A 266 2.11 1.29 -24.22
C VAL A 266 2.32 -0.15 -24.66
N ILE A 267 3.55 -0.63 -24.49
CA ILE A 267 3.91 -2.03 -24.78
C ILE A 267 3.57 -2.88 -23.55
N PHE A 268 2.91 -3.99 -23.78
CA PHE A 268 2.55 -4.99 -22.78
C PHE A 268 3.15 -6.34 -23.17
N LEU A 269 3.47 -7.15 -22.19
CA LEU A 269 3.78 -8.57 -22.33
C LEU A 269 2.46 -9.35 -22.45
N LYS A 270 2.40 -10.34 -23.34
CA LYS A 270 1.25 -11.24 -23.50
C LYS A 270 1.15 -12.24 -22.38
#